data_f457ddde7aaa7c2c165ce9b32a2330ee
#
_entry.id   f457ddde7aaa7c2c165ce9b32a2330ee
#
_cell.length_a   1.000
_cell.length_b   1.000
_cell.length_c   1.000
_cell.angle_alpha   90.00
_cell.angle_beta   90.00
_cell.angle_gamma   90.00
#
_symmetry.space_group_name_H-M   'P 1'
#
loop_
_entity.id
_entity.type
_entity.pdbx_description
1 polymer ?
#
loop_
_entity_poly.entity_id
_entity_poly.type
_entity_poly.pdbx_seq_one_letter_code
_entity_poly.pdbx_strand_id
1 'polypeptide(L)'
;MSIHESSIIHPSAEIDENVEIGPFCVVGEKVKIKSGSKLLSHVVLKGPTTVGKNNVFYQFCTIGEDTPDKKFKGEETTLEIGDENIFREGVTVHRGTVQDKSTTIIGNKNLFMAYAHVAHDCVVGSDNVFANNAGIAGHVTVGNNVTIGALTTIHQFCQMG
;
A
#
# COMPACT_ATOMS: atom_id res chain seq x y z
N MET A 1 -9.14 -8.91 -17.39
CA MET A 1 -7.83 -9.12 -16.73
C MET A 1 -6.75 -9.21 -17.80
N SER A 2 -5.68 -8.47 -17.65
CA SER A 2 -4.52 -8.49 -18.54
C SER A 2 -3.26 -8.61 -17.68
N ILE A 3 -2.54 -9.70 -17.80
CA ILE A 3 -1.30 -9.96 -17.03
C ILE A 3 -0.16 -10.16 -18.01
N HIS A 4 0.90 -9.37 -17.89
CA HIS A 4 2.09 -9.52 -18.72
C HIS A 4 2.82 -10.82 -18.37
N GLU A 5 3.30 -11.53 -19.37
CA GLU A 5 3.91 -12.87 -19.23
C GLU A 5 5.15 -12.91 -18.32
N SER A 6 5.88 -11.80 -18.19
CA SER A 6 7.04 -11.70 -17.32
C SER A 6 6.72 -11.49 -15.84
N SER A 7 5.44 -11.40 -15.48
CA SER A 7 5.02 -11.17 -14.09
C SER A 7 4.78 -12.47 -13.36
N ILE A 8 5.09 -12.48 -12.07
CA ILE A 8 4.97 -13.66 -11.20
C ILE A 8 3.74 -13.46 -10.32
N ILE A 9 2.74 -14.33 -10.48
CA ILE A 9 1.51 -14.30 -9.69
C ILE A 9 1.44 -15.56 -8.83
N HIS A 10 1.35 -15.39 -7.52
CA HIS A 10 1.21 -16.52 -6.63
C HIS A 10 -0.16 -17.22 -6.85
N PRO A 11 -0.23 -18.57 -6.85
CA PRO A 11 -1.48 -19.31 -7.12
C PRO A 11 -2.65 -18.99 -6.17
N SER A 12 -2.37 -18.51 -4.96
CA SER A 12 -3.39 -18.10 -3.99
C SER A 12 -3.83 -16.63 -4.13
N ALA A 13 -3.27 -15.88 -5.07
CA ALA A 13 -3.71 -14.51 -5.31
C ALA A 13 -5.08 -14.50 -6.01
N GLU A 14 -5.96 -13.64 -5.54
CA GLU A 14 -7.29 -13.42 -6.10
C GLU A 14 -7.30 -12.11 -6.90
N ILE A 15 -7.46 -12.21 -8.22
CA ILE A 15 -7.40 -11.05 -9.13
C ILE A 15 -8.73 -10.95 -9.87
N ASP A 16 -9.45 -9.85 -9.63
CA ASP A 16 -10.75 -9.60 -10.27
C ASP A 16 -10.61 -9.31 -11.78
N GLU A 17 -11.74 -9.30 -12.47
CA GLU A 17 -11.82 -8.88 -13.87
C GLU A 17 -11.35 -7.43 -14.03
N ASN A 18 -10.87 -7.07 -15.23
CA ASN A 18 -10.40 -5.73 -15.59
C ASN A 18 -9.22 -5.21 -14.74
N VAL A 19 -8.47 -6.08 -14.08
CA VAL A 19 -7.16 -5.73 -13.50
C VAL A 19 -6.11 -5.82 -14.59
N GLU A 20 -5.23 -4.83 -14.64
CA GLU A 20 -4.08 -4.79 -15.56
C GLU A 20 -2.78 -4.93 -14.76
N ILE A 21 -1.95 -5.91 -15.13
CA ILE A 21 -0.63 -6.11 -14.52
C ILE A 21 0.44 -6.05 -15.61
N GLY A 22 1.25 -5.02 -15.55
CA GLY A 22 2.37 -4.76 -16.46
C GLY A 22 3.56 -5.69 -16.22
N PRO A 23 4.67 -5.48 -16.93
CA PRO A 23 5.82 -6.40 -16.90
C PRO A 23 6.57 -6.36 -15.56
N PHE A 24 7.18 -7.51 -15.23
CA PHE A 24 8.06 -7.68 -14.08
C PHE A 24 7.42 -7.37 -12.72
N CYS A 25 6.10 -7.50 -12.61
CA CYS A 25 5.42 -7.39 -11.33
C CYS A 25 5.47 -8.71 -10.57
N VAL A 26 5.42 -8.63 -9.24
CA VAL A 26 5.31 -9.79 -8.36
C VAL A 26 4.09 -9.60 -7.47
N VAL A 27 3.14 -10.53 -7.57
CA VAL A 27 1.96 -10.58 -6.69
C VAL A 27 2.06 -11.81 -5.83
N GLY A 28 2.25 -11.60 -4.54
CA GLY A 28 2.49 -12.65 -3.55
C GLY A 28 1.26 -13.40 -3.09
N GLU A 29 1.47 -14.28 -2.11
CA GLU A 29 0.38 -15.07 -1.52
C GLU A 29 -0.66 -14.21 -0.81
N LYS A 30 -1.92 -14.66 -0.80
CA LYS A 30 -3.02 -14.00 -0.08
C LYS A 30 -3.23 -12.52 -0.46
N VAL A 31 -2.80 -12.12 -1.66
CA VAL A 31 -3.11 -10.79 -2.22
C VAL A 31 -4.45 -10.86 -2.94
N LYS A 32 -5.31 -9.86 -2.69
CA LYS A 32 -6.60 -9.69 -3.39
C LYS A 32 -6.58 -8.34 -4.10
N ILE A 33 -6.88 -8.34 -5.40
CA ILE A 33 -6.90 -7.11 -6.21
C ILE A 33 -8.26 -6.97 -6.88
N LYS A 34 -8.98 -5.90 -6.54
CA LYS A 34 -10.31 -5.62 -7.07
C LYS A 34 -10.27 -4.94 -8.43
N SER A 35 -11.38 -5.05 -9.14
CA SER A 35 -11.58 -4.63 -10.52
C SER A 35 -11.09 -3.21 -10.82
N GLY A 36 -10.52 -3.02 -12.00
CA GLY A 36 -10.06 -1.74 -12.52
C GLY A 36 -8.70 -1.26 -12.01
N SER A 37 -8.10 -1.98 -11.06
CA SER A 37 -6.78 -1.62 -10.53
C SER A 37 -5.67 -1.95 -11.53
N LYS A 38 -4.60 -1.14 -11.52
CA LYS A 38 -3.48 -1.24 -12.46
C LYS A 38 -2.14 -1.26 -11.74
N LEU A 39 -1.34 -2.26 -12.04
CA LEU A 39 0.07 -2.32 -11.67
C LEU A 39 0.89 -2.02 -12.94
N LEU A 40 1.70 -0.96 -12.93
CA LEU A 40 2.51 -0.65 -14.11
C LEU A 40 3.65 -1.66 -14.25
N SER A 41 4.89 -1.28 -14.13
CA SER A 41 5.99 -2.25 -14.20
C SER A 41 6.75 -2.34 -12.86
N HIS A 42 7.36 -3.51 -12.56
CA HIS A 42 8.21 -3.68 -11.38
C HIS A 42 7.50 -3.33 -10.06
N VAL A 43 6.22 -3.63 -9.95
CA VAL A 43 5.44 -3.47 -8.71
C VAL A 43 5.48 -4.76 -7.92
N VAL A 44 5.71 -4.67 -6.63
CA VAL A 44 5.65 -5.81 -5.71
C VAL A 44 4.48 -5.63 -4.75
N LEU A 45 3.53 -6.55 -4.82
CA LEU A 45 2.45 -6.67 -3.82
C LEU A 45 2.67 -7.93 -2.99
N LYS A 46 2.78 -7.79 -1.69
CA LYS A 46 2.87 -8.91 -0.74
C LYS A 46 1.62 -8.99 0.12
N GLY A 47 1.27 -10.17 0.51
CA GLY A 47 0.07 -10.41 1.30
C GLY A 47 0.35 -10.92 2.73
N PRO A 48 -0.68 -10.98 3.56
CA PRO A 48 -2.09 -10.70 3.25
C PRO A 48 -2.41 -9.22 2.97
N THR A 49 -2.84 -8.91 1.76
CA THR A 49 -3.16 -7.52 1.35
C THR A 49 -4.41 -7.51 0.48
N THR A 50 -5.38 -6.66 0.83
CA THR A 50 -6.55 -6.41 0.00
C THR A 50 -6.42 -5.04 -0.66
N VAL A 51 -6.52 -5.00 -1.98
CA VAL A 51 -6.52 -3.79 -2.80
C VAL A 51 -7.92 -3.58 -3.35
N GLY A 52 -8.53 -2.44 -3.06
CA GLY A 52 -9.83 -2.04 -3.58
C GLY A 52 -9.83 -1.79 -5.10
N LYS A 53 -10.85 -1.09 -5.59
CA LYS A 53 -11.08 -0.86 -7.01
C LYS A 53 -10.29 0.35 -7.53
N ASN A 54 -9.95 0.31 -8.81
CA ASN A 54 -9.41 1.46 -9.55
C ASN A 54 -8.13 2.09 -8.94
N ASN A 55 -7.34 1.33 -8.22
CA ASN A 55 -6.05 1.79 -7.71
C ASN A 55 -4.99 1.72 -8.80
N VAL A 56 -4.03 2.65 -8.78
CA VAL A 56 -2.91 2.68 -9.72
C VAL A 56 -1.59 2.64 -8.96
N PHE A 57 -0.76 1.65 -9.29
CA PHE A 57 0.57 1.50 -8.72
C PHE A 57 1.62 1.75 -9.81
N TYR A 58 2.46 2.74 -9.58
CA TYR A 58 3.58 3.07 -10.46
C TYR A 58 4.78 2.18 -10.17
N GLN A 59 5.79 2.33 -11.00
CA GLN A 59 6.99 1.48 -10.97
C GLN A 59 7.69 1.52 -9.62
N PHE A 60 8.21 0.36 -9.21
CA PHE A 60 8.99 0.16 -8.00
C PHE A 60 8.22 0.37 -6.69
N CYS A 61 6.90 0.43 -6.72
CA CYS A 61 6.12 0.35 -5.49
C CYS A 61 6.32 -1.01 -4.82
N THR A 62 6.49 -0.99 -3.48
CA THR A 62 6.51 -2.19 -2.64
C THR A 62 5.42 -2.07 -1.59
N ILE A 63 4.37 -2.84 -1.75
CA ILE A 63 3.12 -2.70 -1.01
C ILE A 63 2.84 -4.00 -0.25
N GLY A 64 2.56 -3.87 1.05
CA GLY A 64 2.25 -5.02 1.90
C GLY A 64 3.47 -5.80 2.38
N GLU A 65 4.66 -5.20 2.35
CA GLU A 65 5.87 -5.83 2.88
C GLU A 65 5.81 -5.99 4.40
N ASP A 66 6.61 -6.89 4.91
CA ASP A 66 6.80 -7.08 6.34
C ASP A 66 7.31 -5.79 6.98
N THR A 67 6.83 -5.52 8.20
CA THR A 67 7.35 -4.36 8.94
C THR A 67 8.81 -4.55 9.31
N PRO A 68 9.67 -3.50 9.22
CA PRO A 68 11.04 -3.57 9.70
C PRO A 68 11.18 -3.45 11.23
N ASP A 69 10.08 -3.53 11.97
CA ASP A 69 10.11 -3.51 13.44
C ASP A 69 10.86 -4.74 13.97
N LYS A 70 11.84 -4.54 14.87
CA LYS A 70 12.62 -5.61 15.49
C LYS A 70 11.79 -6.63 16.29
N LYS A 71 10.58 -6.26 16.67
CA LYS A 71 9.64 -7.13 17.38
C LYS A 71 8.89 -8.08 16.45
N PHE A 72 8.85 -7.78 15.15
CA PHE A 72 8.16 -8.60 14.16
C PHE A 72 8.85 -9.97 14.02
N LYS A 73 8.09 -11.05 14.11
CA LYS A 73 8.57 -12.44 14.06
C LYS A 73 7.94 -13.24 12.93
N GLY A 74 7.37 -12.56 11.92
CA GLY A 74 6.68 -13.21 10.80
C GLY A 74 5.20 -13.52 11.08
N GLU A 75 4.57 -12.83 12.03
CA GLU A 75 3.16 -13.01 12.33
C GLU A 75 2.27 -12.60 11.15
N GLU A 76 1.13 -13.27 11.01
CA GLU A 76 0.16 -12.94 9.98
C GLU A 76 -0.58 -11.64 10.34
N THR A 77 -0.27 -10.60 9.59
CA THR A 77 -0.89 -9.27 9.70
C THR A 77 -1.33 -8.79 8.33
N THR A 78 -2.16 -7.76 8.26
CA THR A 78 -2.82 -7.37 7.01
C THR A 78 -2.55 -5.93 6.60
N LEU A 79 -2.84 -5.65 5.33
CA LEU A 79 -2.96 -4.33 4.76
C LEU A 79 -4.28 -4.25 3.99
N GLU A 80 -5.08 -3.23 4.28
CA GLU A 80 -6.33 -2.95 3.60
C GLU A 80 -6.22 -1.61 2.85
N ILE A 81 -6.42 -1.63 1.56
CA ILE A 81 -6.40 -0.44 0.69
C ILE A 81 -7.79 -0.27 0.07
N GLY A 82 -8.38 0.90 0.23
CA GLY A 82 -9.65 1.28 -0.38
C GLY A 82 -9.53 1.52 -1.89
N ASP A 83 -10.38 2.37 -2.42
CA ASP A 83 -10.57 2.56 -3.86
C ASP A 83 -9.88 3.84 -4.37
N GLU A 84 -9.56 3.86 -5.66
CA GLU A 84 -9.14 5.04 -6.41
C GLU A 84 -7.86 5.73 -5.89
N ASN A 85 -6.98 5.01 -5.18
CA ASN A 85 -5.71 5.56 -4.74
C ASN A 85 -4.65 5.51 -5.85
N ILE A 86 -3.73 6.47 -5.82
CA ILE A 86 -2.58 6.52 -6.72
C ILE A 86 -1.30 6.43 -5.90
N PHE A 87 -0.52 5.40 -6.16
CA PHE A 87 0.79 5.18 -5.57
C PHE A 87 1.85 5.43 -6.64
N ARG A 88 2.56 6.56 -6.52
CA ARG A 88 3.61 6.94 -7.46
C ARG A 88 4.88 6.12 -7.23
N GLU A 89 5.90 6.39 -8.00
CA GLU A 89 7.14 5.62 -8.09
C GLU A 89 7.80 5.41 -6.73
N GLY A 90 8.16 4.18 -6.42
CA GLY A 90 8.90 3.83 -5.22
C GLY A 90 8.16 4.00 -3.89
N VAL A 91 6.85 4.17 -3.90
CA VAL A 91 6.05 4.21 -2.66
C VAL A 91 6.14 2.88 -1.93
N THR A 92 6.27 2.93 -0.60
CA THR A 92 6.29 1.76 0.25
C THR A 92 5.18 1.81 1.30
N VAL A 93 4.50 0.68 1.51
CA VAL A 93 3.46 0.52 2.53
C VAL A 93 3.65 -0.82 3.23
N HIS A 94 3.74 -0.80 4.56
CA HIS A 94 3.91 -2.01 5.36
C HIS A 94 2.60 -2.50 5.97
N ARG A 95 2.49 -3.81 6.18
CA ARG A 95 1.38 -4.43 6.94
C ARG A 95 1.44 -4.04 8.42
N GLY A 96 0.39 -4.35 9.17
CA GLY A 96 0.33 -4.11 10.62
C GLY A 96 1.25 -5.00 11.44
N THR A 97 1.17 -4.84 12.77
CA THR A 97 1.86 -5.68 13.75
C THR A 97 0.87 -6.20 14.79
N VAL A 98 1.14 -7.37 15.35
CA VAL A 98 0.29 -7.96 16.41
C VAL A 98 0.33 -7.19 17.74
N GLN A 99 1.27 -6.25 17.87
CA GLN A 99 1.38 -5.41 19.05
C GLN A 99 0.32 -4.30 19.10
N ASP A 100 -0.37 -4.03 17.99
CA ASP A 100 -1.44 -3.02 17.91
C ASP A 100 -2.64 -3.57 17.12
N LYS A 101 -2.90 -3.04 15.96
CA LYS A 101 -4.12 -3.32 15.16
C LYS A 101 -4.04 -4.58 14.33
N SER A 102 -2.85 -5.13 14.16
CA SER A 102 -2.57 -6.21 13.22
C SER A 102 -2.87 -5.87 11.75
N THR A 103 -3.19 -4.62 11.47
CA THR A 103 -3.52 -4.14 10.12
C THR A 103 -3.09 -2.71 9.90
N THR A 104 -2.68 -2.39 8.69
CA THR A 104 -2.56 -1.04 8.18
C THR A 104 -3.74 -0.76 7.27
N ILE A 105 -4.35 0.42 7.37
CA ILE A 105 -5.56 0.78 6.62
C ILE A 105 -5.32 2.05 5.83
N ILE A 106 -5.64 2.01 4.54
CA ILE A 106 -5.65 3.17 3.64
C ILE A 106 -7.06 3.30 3.05
N GLY A 107 -7.65 4.48 3.19
CA GLY A 107 -8.97 4.81 2.64
C GLY A 107 -8.95 4.99 1.12
N ASN A 108 -9.70 5.95 0.62
CA ASN A 108 -9.95 6.11 -0.81
C ASN A 108 -9.35 7.41 -1.34
N LYS A 109 -9.08 7.46 -2.65
CA LYS A 109 -8.71 8.69 -3.39
C LYS A 109 -7.50 9.42 -2.84
N ASN A 110 -6.56 8.69 -2.24
CA ASN A 110 -5.30 9.27 -1.77
C ASN A 110 -4.28 9.31 -2.90
N LEU A 111 -3.46 10.36 -2.91
CA LEU A 111 -2.29 10.47 -3.77
C LEU A 111 -1.02 10.34 -2.93
N PHE A 112 -0.27 9.28 -3.15
CA PHE A 112 1.06 9.10 -2.60
C PHE A 112 2.08 9.41 -3.69
N MET A 113 2.77 10.55 -3.59
CA MET A 113 3.79 10.94 -4.56
C MET A 113 5.06 10.10 -4.38
N ALA A 114 6.02 10.27 -5.28
CA ALA A 114 7.21 9.43 -5.34
C ALA A 114 7.93 9.29 -4.00
N TYR A 115 8.27 8.05 -3.67
CA TYR A 115 8.98 7.65 -2.45
C TYR A 115 8.26 7.99 -1.12
N ALA A 116 6.96 8.26 -1.16
CA ALA A 116 6.19 8.36 0.08
C ALA A 116 6.17 7.02 0.83
N HIS A 117 6.06 7.06 2.15
CA HIS A 117 6.08 5.87 3.00
C HIS A 117 4.94 5.86 4.02
N VAL A 118 4.27 4.71 4.12
CA VAL A 118 3.29 4.40 5.17
C VAL A 118 3.78 3.20 5.96
N ALA A 119 4.12 3.43 7.24
CA ALA A 119 4.55 2.37 8.12
C ALA A 119 3.37 1.53 8.67
N HIS A 120 3.70 0.52 9.46
CA HIS A 120 2.77 -0.43 10.05
C HIS A 120 1.72 0.20 10.98
N ASP A 121 0.56 -0.40 11.07
CA ASP A 121 -0.54 -0.01 11.98
C ASP A 121 -1.05 1.43 11.80
N CYS A 122 -0.73 2.07 10.67
CA CYS A 122 -1.28 3.37 10.32
C CYS A 122 -2.74 3.25 9.87
N VAL A 123 -3.51 4.29 10.14
CA VAL A 123 -4.86 4.47 9.59
C VAL A 123 -4.87 5.77 8.79
N VAL A 124 -5.04 5.66 7.49
CA VAL A 124 -5.10 6.80 6.57
C VAL A 124 -6.52 6.90 6.02
N GLY A 125 -7.15 8.05 6.18
CA GLY A 125 -8.48 8.34 5.64
C GLY A 125 -8.47 8.51 4.12
N SER A 126 -9.28 9.42 3.63
CA SER A 126 -9.50 9.61 2.20
C SER A 126 -9.15 11.02 1.73
N ASP A 127 -8.94 11.16 0.41
CA ASP A 127 -8.66 12.44 -0.25
C ASP A 127 -7.40 13.15 0.27
N ASN A 128 -6.39 12.38 0.71
CA ASN A 128 -5.14 12.91 1.22
C ASN A 128 -4.06 12.99 0.14
N VAL A 129 -3.09 13.89 0.33
CA VAL A 129 -1.89 14.02 -0.52
C VAL A 129 -0.64 13.88 0.34
N PHE A 130 0.16 12.89 0.01
CA PHE A 130 1.51 12.70 0.56
C PHE A 130 2.51 13.15 -0.52
N ALA A 131 3.13 14.31 -0.32
CA ALA A 131 4.09 14.81 -1.30
C ALA A 131 5.37 13.95 -1.34
N ASN A 132 6.27 14.26 -2.26
CA ASN A 132 7.49 13.46 -2.48
C ASN A 132 8.30 13.25 -1.19
N ASN A 133 8.65 12.00 -0.92
CA ASN A 133 9.40 11.59 0.28
C ASN A 133 8.70 11.92 1.62
N ALA A 134 7.42 12.21 1.62
CA ALA A 134 6.65 12.28 2.86
C ALA A 134 6.52 10.89 3.48
N GLY A 135 6.71 10.79 4.80
CA GLY A 135 6.64 9.53 5.50
C GLY A 135 5.87 9.61 6.81
N ILE A 136 5.07 8.59 7.10
CA ILE A 136 4.44 8.44 8.41
C ILE A 136 4.97 7.17 9.09
N ALA A 137 5.42 7.33 10.32
CA ALA A 137 5.90 6.24 11.16
C ALA A 137 4.73 5.39 11.65
N GLY A 138 5.02 4.28 12.33
CA GLY A 138 3.98 3.37 12.81
C GLY A 138 2.95 4.02 13.73
N HIS A 139 1.73 3.49 13.69
CA HIS A 139 0.60 3.90 14.56
C HIS A 139 0.08 5.34 14.32
N VAL A 140 0.43 5.97 13.21
CA VAL A 140 -0.07 7.30 12.86
C VAL A 140 -1.49 7.20 12.30
N THR A 141 -2.34 8.13 12.72
CA THR A 141 -3.69 8.30 12.14
C THR A 141 -3.74 9.60 11.34
N VAL A 142 -4.17 9.49 10.08
CA VAL A 142 -4.40 10.62 9.17
C VAL A 142 -5.87 10.65 8.82
N GLY A 143 -6.55 11.77 9.06
CA GLY A 143 -7.95 11.97 8.70
C GLY A 143 -8.17 12.09 7.19
N ASN A 144 -9.08 12.95 6.79
CA ASN A 144 -9.40 13.18 5.38
C ASN A 144 -8.93 14.56 4.94
N ASN A 145 -8.66 14.73 3.64
CA ASN A 145 -8.27 16.01 3.04
C ASN A 145 -6.99 16.63 3.65
N VAL A 146 -6.07 15.79 4.11
CA VAL A 146 -4.79 16.22 4.68
C VAL A 146 -3.74 16.28 3.57
N THR A 147 -2.93 17.32 3.56
CA THR A 147 -1.74 17.41 2.70
C THR A 147 -0.48 17.38 3.57
N ILE A 148 0.38 16.38 3.35
CA ILE A 148 1.68 16.27 3.99
C ILE A 148 2.73 16.76 2.99
N GLY A 149 3.46 17.81 3.34
CA GLY A 149 4.48 18.42 2.48
C GLY A 149 5.66 17.49 2.19
N ALA A 150 6.40 17.82 1.14
CA ALA A 150 7.57 17.04 0.74
C ALA A 150 8.62 16.97 1.86
N LEU A 151 9.30 15.81 1.96
CA LEU A 151 10.37 15.56 2.96
C LEU A 151 9.89 15.68 4.42
N THR A 152 8.59 15.67 4.65
CA THR A 152 8.01 15.69 5.99
C THR A 152 7.94 14.27 6.56
N THR A 153 8.40 14.10 7.79
CA THR A 153 8.25 12.83 8.53
C THR A 153 7.39 13.04 9.77
N ILE A 154 6.37 12.22 9.91
CA ILE A 154 5.46 12.25 11.06
C ILE A 154 5.85 11.14 12.04
N HIS A 155 6.09 11.50 13.29
CA HIS A 155 6.50 10.56 14.34
C HIS A 155 5.35 9.61 14.72
N GLN A 156 5.73 8.48 15.34
CA GLN A 156 4.77 7.47 15.82
C GLN A 156 3.67 8.07 16.72
N PHE A 157 2.47 7.49 16.62
CA PHE A 157 1.29 7.83 17.43
C PHE A 157 0.72 9.24 17.22
N CYS A 158 1.21 10.01 16.26
CA CYS A 158 0.61 11.28 15.91
C CYS A 158 -0.76 11.10 15.24
N GLN A 159 -1.61 12.10 15.43
CA GLN A 159 -2.92 12.18 14.79
C GLN A 159 -3.02 13.50 14.01
N MET A 160 -3.54 13.44 12.79
CA MET A 160 -3.66 14.57 11.88
C MET A 160 -5.05 14.59 11.22
N GLY A 161 -5.61 15.77 11.02
CA GLY A 161 -6.86 15.99 10.27
C GLY A 161 -8.04 16.42 11.07
#